data_f748806e43342fbc8b8d226944570f69
#
_entry.id   f748806e43342fbc8b8d226944570f69
#
_cell.length_a   1.000
_cell.length_b   1.000
_cell.length_c   1.000
_cell.angle_alpha   90.00
_cell.angle_beta   90.00
_cell.angle_gamma   90.00
#
_symmetry.space_group_name_H-M   'P 1'
#
loop_
_entity.id
_entity.type
_entity.pdbx_description
1 polymer ?
#
loop_
_entity_poly.entity_id
_entity_poly.type
_entity_poly.pdbx_seq_one_letter_code
_entity_poly.pdbx_strand_id
1 'polypeptide(L)'
;MPVRRGVGRGAGRFAALGAVLTLSAAVSGCGLLGASATGNGGGAKHPFTIAFGGDVHFEGELSTRLTSSPDTAFGPIAAQFRQADLAMVNLETAVTTGGTPAPKDYTFRAPPTAFRALKSAGVDVVTMANNHGMDYGDTGLQDSLAASKQAGFPVVGIGRNAGEAYRPYKVTVKGARVAVIGATQVLDDNLVEAWTATDAKAGLASAKNAPRLVQVVQQARKEADVVIVNLHWGQERNSCATPVQRQLAAQLADAGADAIVGSHAHVLQAGGYLKGKYVHYGLGNFVFYNSNGPTAQSGVLTLTFDPKAKATRVTKADWAPAVISGGVPQPLTGTLAQQARTQWEGLRNCADVKARPA
;
A
#
# COMPACT_ATOMS: atom_id res chain seq x y z
N MET A 1 44.03 -24.62 -46.34
CA MET A 1 44.01 -24.59 -47.85
C MET A 1 42.76 -23.86 -48.27
N PRO A 2 42.87 -22.99 -49.22
CA PRO A 2 41.91 -21.92 -49.49
C PRO A 2 41.05 -22.20 -50.73
N VAL A 3 40.07 -21.31 -51.05
CA VAL A 3 39.76 -20.79 -52.36
C VAL A 3 38.39 -20.11 -52.35
N ARG A 4 38.34 -18.81 -52.40
CA ARG A 4 38.13 -17.81 -53.48
C ARG A 4 36.69 -17.64 -53.95
N ARG A 5 36.19 -16.45 -53.79
CA ARG A 5 35.95 -15.29 -54.69
C ARG A 5 34.76 -15.43 -55.64
N GLY A 6 33.91 -14.42 -55.62
CA GLY A 6 33.02 -14.08 -56.71
C GLY A 6 32.41 -12.72 -56.56
N VAL A 7 32.90 -11.75 -57.35
CA VAL A 7 32.48 -10.33 -57.39
C VAL A 7 31.42 -10.20 -58.46
N GLY A 8 30.41 -9.35 -58.28
CA GLY A 8 29.48 -8.96 -59.33
C GLY A 8 28.93 -7.56 -59.09
N ARG A 9 29.46 -6.58 -59.78
CA ARG A 9 29.01 -5.19 -59.91
C ARG A 9 27.84 -5.11 -60.88
N GLY A 10 26.86 -4.22 -60.63
CA GLY A 10 25.88 -3.81 -61.63
C GLY A 10 25.26 -2.49 -61.27
N ALA A 11 25.74 -1.42 -61.85
CA ALA A 11 25.17 -0.07 -61.76
C ALA A 11 24.05 0.09 -62.79
N GLY A 12 23.00 0.78 -62.46
CA GLY A 12 21.93 1.20 -63.37
C GLY A 12 21.26 2.50 -62.81
N ARG A 13 21.72 3.62 -63.42
CA ARG A 13 21.08 4.94 -63.28
C ARG A 13 19.91 4.99 -64.25
N PHE A 14 18.72 5.47 -63.78
CA PHE A 14 17.76 6.15 -64.64
C PHE A 14 17.18 7.34 -63.88
N ALA A 15 17.35 8.52 -64.48
CA ALA A 15 16.70 9.78 -64.11
C ALA A 15 15.39 9.88 -64.88
N ALA A 16 14.36 10.41 -64.22
CA ALA A 16 13.19 10.95 -64.89
C ALA A 16 12.70 12.22 -64.16
N LEU A 17 12.69 13.30 -64.90
CA LEU A 17 12.07 14.61 -64.61
C LEU A 17 10.54 14.48 -64.55
N GLY A 18 9.90 15.34 -63.78
CA GLY A 18 8.48 15.59 -63.99
C GLY A 18 7.77 16.43 -62.95
N ALA A 19 7.67 17.72 -63.24
CA ALA A 19 6.59 18.68 -62.96
C ALA A 19 6.25 19.12 -61.51
N VAL A 20 6.64 20.34 -61.25
CA VAL A 20 6.14 21.22 -60.18
C VAL A 20 4.76 21.76 -60.60
N LEU A 21 3.74 21.49 -59.79
CA LEU A 21 2.48 22.26 -59.80
C LEU A 21 2.37 23.08 -58.47
N THR A 22 2.52 24.36 -58.59
CA THR A 22 2.28 25.32 -57.51
C THR A 22 0.76 25.60 -57.41
N LEU A 23 0.15 25.21 -56.30
CA LEU A 23 -1.17 25.66 -55.92
C LEU A 23 -1.03 26.69 -54.80
N SER A 24 -1.28 27.96 -55.08
CA SER A 24 -1.36 29.05 -54.11
C SER A 24 -2.73 28.99 -53.42
N ALA A 25 -2.76 28.62 -52.16
CA ALA A 25 -3.95 28.78 -51.30
C ALA A 25 -3.74 29.95 -50.34
N ALA A 26 -4.63 30.94 -50.45
CA ALA A 26 -4.67 32.10 -49.61
C ALA A 26 -5.01 31.68 -48.15
N VAL A 27 -4.15 32.00 -47.19
CA VAL A 27 -4.38 31.82 -45.79
C VAL A 27 -5.00 33.13 -45.24
N SER A 28 -6.30 33.09 -44.98
CA SER A 28 -6.97 34.12 -44.17
C SER A 28 -6.55 33.95 -42.70
N GLY A 29 -5.83 34.92 -42.17
CA GLY A 29 -5.44 34.96 -40.78
C GLY A 29 -6.65 35.19 -39.86
N CYS A 30 -6.96 34.19 -39.04
CA CYS A 30 -7.69 34.38 -37.79
C CYS A 30 -6.68 34.26 -36.64
N GLY A 31 -6.48 35.39 -35.97
CA GLY A 31 -5.65 35.44 -34.77
C GLY A 31 -6.20 34.52 -33.67
N LEU A 32 -5.49 33.46 -33.38
CA LEU A 32 -5.67 32.67 -32.17
C LEU A 32 -4.83 33.30 -31.07
N LEU A 33 -5.51 34.08 -30.23
CA LEU A 33 -5.01 34.43 -28.91
C LEU A 33 -4.71 33.12 -28.16
N GLY A 34 -3.44 32.86 -27.94
CA GLY A 34 -2.98 31.77 -27.09
C GLY A 34 -3.44 31.94 -25.65
N ALA A 35 -4.60 31.41 -25.33
CA ALA A 35 -4.97 31.16 -23.95
C ALA A 35 -4.10 30.05 -23.42
N SER A 36 -3.05 30.41 -22.67
CA SER A 36 -2.35 29.47 -21.78
C SER A 36 -3.38 28.98 -20.76
N ALA A 37 -4.00 27.86 -21.05
CA ALA A 37 -4.82 27.16 -20.10
C ALA A 37 -3.90 26.55 -19.03
N THR A 38 -3.60 27.32 -17.99
CA THR A 38 -3.23 26.77 -16.69
C THR A 38 -4.48 26.12 -16.11
N GLY A 39 -4.84 24.99 -16.70
CA GLY A 39 -5.94 24.16 -16.25
C GLY A 39 -5.55 23.52 -14.93
N ASN A 40 -5.97 24.15 -13.84
CA ASN A 40 -6.16 23.44 -12.59
C ASN A 40 -7.22 22.37 -12.86
N GLY A 41 -6.77 21.14 -13.17
CA GLY A 41 -7.61 20.00 -13.52
C GLY A 41 -8.42 19.48 -12.33
N GLY A 42 -9.31 20.30 -11.81
CA GLY A 42 -10.27 19.94 -10.77
C GLY A 42 -11.49 19.24 -11.35
N GLY A 43 -11.35 18.01 -11.84
CA GLY A 43 -12.50 17.16 -12.14
C GLY A 43 -13.41 17.02 -10.90
N ALA A 44 -14.70 16.78 -11.12
CA ALA A 44 -15.65 16.58 -10.03
C ALA A 44 -15.18 15.43 -9.13
N LYS A 45 -15.12 15.66 -7.82
CA LYS A 45 -14.76 14.65 -6.82
C LYS A 45 -16.00 13.83 -6.48
N HIS A 46 -15.87 12.50 -6.50
CA HIS A 46 -16.94 11.56 -6.21
C HIS A 46 -16.56 10.67 -5.04
N PRO A 47 -17.52 10.11 -4.30
CA PRO A 47 -17.25 9.08 -3.33
C PRO A 47 -16.51 7.89 -3.95
N PHE A 48 -15.61 7.31 -3.18
CA PHE A 48 -14.79 6.17 -3.60
C PHE A 48 -14.53 5.22 -2.43
N THR A 49 -14.06 4.02 -2.75
CA THR A 49 -13.80 2.96 -1.79
C THR A 49 -12.32 2.61 -1.73
N ILE A 50 -11.84 2.28 -0.53
CA ILE A 50 -10.52 1.69 -0.33
C ILE A 50 -10.69 0.42 0.49
N ALA A 51 -10.12 -0.68 -0.02
CA ALA A 51 -10.06 -1.96 0.67
C ALA A 51 -8.71 -2.13 1.37
N PHE A 52 -8.74 -2.65 2.60
CA PHE A 52 -7.56 -2.92 3.41
C PHE A 52 -7.55 -4.39 3.84
N GLY A 53 -6.42 -5.07 3.64
CA GLY A 53 -6.10 -6.34 4.27
C GLY A 53 -5.02 -6.16 5.34
N GLY A 54 -4.84 -7.18 6.18
CA GLY A 54 -3.84 -7.20 7.25
C GLY A 54 -2.44 -7.59 6.77
N ASP A 55 -1.75 -8.40 7.58
CA ASP A 55 -0.35 -8.77 7.42
C ASP A 55 -0.16 -9.84 6.36
N VAL A 56 0.74 -9.57 5.42
CA VAL A 56 1.07 -10.44 4.29
C VAL A 56 2.55 -10.77 4.28
N HIS A 57 2.90 -12.04 4.33
CA HIS A 57 4.22 -12.54 4.00
C HIS A 57 4.11 -13.82 3.16
N PHE A 58 5.25 -14.33 2.68
CA PHE A 58 5.26 -15.48 1.77
C PHE A 58 6.26 -16.57 2.18
N GLU A 59 6.48 -16.73 3.48
CA GLU A 59 7.34 -17.81 3.99
C GLU A 59 6.64 -19.18 4.05
N GLY A 60 7.42 -20.21 4.20
CA GLY A 60 6.94 -21.59 4.35
C GLY A 60 6.19 -22.06 3.10
N GLU A 61 5.03 -22.65 3.28
CA GLU A 61 4.18 -23.17 2.20
C GLU A 61 3.71 -22.09 1.21
N LEU A 62 3.64 -20.83 1.67
CA LEU A 62 3.24 -19.70 0.82
C LEU A 62 4.30 -19.35 -0.24
N SER A 63 5.58 -19.67 0.00
CA SER A 63 6.65 -19.44 -0.98
C SER A 63 6.44 -20.24 -2.25
N THR A 64 5.88 -21.45 -2.15
CA THR A 64 5.52 -22.29 -3.29
C THR A 64 4.44 -21.61 -4.16
N ARG A 65 3.50 -20.88 -3.54
CA ARG A 65 2.48 -20.13 -4.31
C ARG A 65 3.10 -19.04 -5.17
N LEU A 66 4.13 -18.33 -4.67
CA LEU A 66 4.82 -17.32 -5.46
C LEU A 66 5.63 -17.90 -6.62
N THR A 67 6.19 -19.09 -6.47
CA THR A 67 6.99 -19.73 -7.52
C THR A 67 6.13 -20.43 -8.56
N SER A 68 5.07 -21.13 -8.13
CA SER A 68 4.24 -21.94 -9.02
C SER A 68 3.04 -21.19 -9.61
N SER A 69 2.40 -20.31 -8.85
CA SER A 69 1.13 -19.67 -9.24
C SER A 69 0.95 -18.28 -8.60
N PRO A 70 1.85 -17.31 -8.87
CA PRO A 70 1.81 -16.00 -8.22
C PRO A 70 0.49 -15.26 -8.46
N ASP A 71 -0.13 -15.44 -9.63
CA ASP A 71 -1.37 -14.76 -9.99
C ASP A 71 -2.59 -15.20 -9.16
N THR A 72 -2.51 -16.33 -8.47
CA THR A 72 -3.57 -16.87 -7.61
C THR A 72 -3.14 -17.00 -6.14
N ALA A 73 -1.99 -16.42 -5.77
CA ALA A 73 -1.40 -16.58 -4.44
C ALA A 73 -2.32 -16.10 -3.30
N PHE A 74 -3.17 -15.12 -3.54
CA PHE A 74 -4.16 -14.61 -2.57
C PHE A 74 -5.46 -15.43 -2.52
N GLY A 75 -5.67 -16.38 -3.44
CA GLY A 75 -6.88 -17.18 -3.48
C GLY A 75 -8.18 -16.37 -3.68
N PRO A 76 -9.32 -16.84 -3.12
CA PRO A 76 -10.63 -16.26 -3.38
C PRO A 76 -10.82 -14.84 -2.82
N ILE A 77 -10.06 -14.47 -1.77
CA ILE A 77 -10.18 -13.15 -1.13
C ILE A 77 -9.81 -11.99 -2.06
N ALA A 78 -8.99 -12.26 -3.09
CA ALA A 78 -8.59 -11.27 -4.08
C ALA A 78 -9.77 -10.58 -4.78
N ALA A 79 -10.91 -11.26 -4.90
CA ALA A 79 -12.11 -10.68 -5.50
C ALA A 79 -12.59 -9.43 -4.75
N GLN A 80 -12.39 -9.35 -3.44
CA GLN A 80 -12.82 -8.22 -2.63
C GLN A 80 -11.93 -6.98 -2.86
N PHE A 81 -10.63 -7.16 -3.09
CA PHE A 81 -9.74 -6.04 -3.44
C PHE A 81 -10.10 -5.46 -4.81
N ARG A 82 -10.36 -6.32 -5.80
CA ARG A 82 -10.72 -5.88 -7.17
C ARG A 82 -12.05 -5.13 -7.26
N GLN A 83 -12.89 -5.18 -6.23
CA GLN A 83 -14.16 -4.42 -6.16
C GLN A 83 -13.98 -3.00 -5.62
N ALA A 84 -12.85 -2.71 -4.97
CA ALA A 84 -12.55 -1.38 -4.46
C ALA A 84 -11.88 -0.50 -5.51
N ASP A 85 -11.94 0.80 -5.33
CA ASP A 85 -11.29 1.78 -6.21
C ASP A 85 -9.78 1.90 -5.93
N LEU A 86 -9.33 1.48 -4.75
CA LEU A 86 -7.94 1.33 -4.33
C LEU A 86 -7.86 0.20 -3.29
N ALA A 87 -6.78 -0.55 -3.27
CA ALA A 87 -6.58 -1.60 -2.27
C ALA A 87 -5.16 -1.58 -1.68
N MET A 88 -5.07 -1.87 -0.37
CA MET A 88 -3.83 -1.81 0.39
C MET A 88 -3.70 -2.98 1.37
N VAL A 89 -2.46 -3.46 1.57
CA VAL A 89 -2.09 -4.41 2.63
C VAL A 89 -0.76 -4.01 3.30
N ASN A 90 -0.47 -4.57 4.47
CA ASN A 90 0.87 -4.55 5.04
C ASN A 90 1.69 -5.70 4.44
N LEU A 91 2.74 -5.40 3.69
CA LEU A 91 3.70 -6.39 3.18
C LEU A 91 4.80 -6.58 4.22
N GLU A 92 4.61 -7.59 5.05
CA GLU A 92 5.45 -7.86 6.24
C GLU A 92 6.61 -8.82 5.89
N THR A 93 7.47 -8.37 4.98
CA THR A 93 8.62 -9.13 4.51
C THR A 93 9.58 -8.21 3.75
N ALA A 94 10.87 -8.55 3.73
CA ALA A 94 11.80 -7.99 2.76
C ALA A 94 11.58 -8.64 1.37
N VAL A 95 11.60 -7.85 0.29
CA VAL A 95 11.51 -8.38 -1.08
C VAL A 95 12.91 -8.49 -1.66
N THR A 96 13.53 -9.64 -1.45
CA THR A 96 14.92 -9.92 -1.82
C THR A 96 15.17 -11.40 -2.01
N THR A 97 16.21 -11.74 -2.75
CA THR A 97 16.81 -13.10 -2.80
C THR A 97 18.21 -13.12 -2.21
N GLY A 98 18.72 -11.96 -1.77
CA GLY A 98 20.06 -11.76 -1.22
C GLY A 98 20.04 -11.30 0.24
N GLY A 99 21.17 -10.78 0.70
CA GLY A 99 21.37 -10.26 2.04
C GLY A 99 21.61 -11.31 3.10
N THR A 100 21.96 -10.85 4.30
CA THR A 100 22.17 -11.70 5.50
C THR A 100 21.00 -11.48 6.44
N PRO A 101 20.42 -12.55 7.02
CA PRO A 101 19.35 -12.42 8.00
C PRO A 101 19.77 -11.57 9.18
N ALA A 102 18.90 -10.69 9.64
CA ALA A 102 19.11 -9.92 10.85
C ALA A 102 19.16 -10.83 12.11
N PRO A 103 19.86 -10.41 13.18
CA PRO A 103 19.97 -11.18 14.42
C PRO A 103 18.66 -11.10 15.25
N LYS A 104 17.62 -11.77 14.79
CA LYS A 104 16.29 -11.87 15.42
C LYS A 104 15.69 -13.25 15.17
N ASP A 105 14.69 -13.64 15.95
CA ASP A 105 14.12 -15.00 15.92
C ASP A 105 13.41 -15.33 14.61
N TYR A 106 12.68 -14.37 14.04
CA TYR A 106 11.92 -14.55 12.80
C TYR A 106 12.41 -13.57 11.75
N THR A 107 12.80 -14.07 10.59
CA THR A 107 13.17 -13.25 9.43
C THR A 107 12.38 -13.70 8.21
N PHE A 108 11.78 -12.76 7.51
CA PHE A 108 10.94 -13.01 6.36
C PHE A 108 11.53 -12.40 5.09
N ARG A 109 11.49 -13.16 4.00
CA ARG A 109 11.80 -12.67 2.67
C ARG A 109 10.87 -13.28 1.63
N ALA A 110 10.67 -12.52 0.55
CA ALA A 110 9.96 -12.98 -0.62
C ALA A 110 10.72 -12.60 -1.89
N PRO A 111 10.65 -13.39 -2.96
CA PRO A 111 11.21 -13.00 -4.25
C PRO A 111 10.39 -11.84 -4.86
N PRO A 112 10.93 -11.10 -5.87
CA PRO A 112 10.23 -9.99 -6.55
C PRO A 112 8.86 -10.37 -7.13
N THR A 113 8.58 -11.65 -7.38
CA THR A 113 7.27 -12.17 -7.79
C THR A 113 6.16 -11.85 -6.79
N ALA A 114 6.49 -11.49 -5.55
CA ALA A 114 5.53 -10.99 -4.56
C ALA A 114 4.73 -9.79 -5.09
N PHE A 115 5.37 -8.84 -5.79
CA PHE A 115 4.67 -7.70 -6.40
C PHE A 115 3.72 -8.11 -7.54
N ARG A 116 4.06 -9.17 -8.28
CA ARG A 116 3.15 -9.76 -9.27
C ARG A 116 1.93 -10.37 -8.59
N ALA A 117 2.12 -11.11 -7.51
CA ALA A 117 1.03 -11.71 -6.73
C ALA A 117 0.08 -10.64 -6.16
N LEU A 118 0.63 -9.57 -5.57
CA LEU A 118 -0.12 -8.43 -5.06
C LEU A 118 -0.96 -7.76 -6.18
N LYS A 119 -0.32 -7.44 -7.31
CA LYS A 119 -0.99 -6.81 -8.46
C LYS A 119 -2.12 -7.68 -9.01
N SER A 120 -1.88 -8.98 -9.16
CA SER A 120 -2.90 -9.93 -9.65
C SER A 120 -4.07 -10.09 -8.67
N ALA A 121 -3.83 -9.91 -7.37
CA ALA A 121 -4.88 -9.88 -6.37
C ALA A 121 -5.72 -8.59 -6.40
N GLY A 122 -5.26 -7.54 -7.08
CA GLY A 122 -5.93 -6.24 -7.13
C GLY A 122 -5.46 -5.29 -6.01
N VAL A 123 -4.30 -5.55 -5.41
CA VAL A 123 -3.66 -4.62 -4.47
C VAL A 123 -2.89 -3.56 -5.26
N ASP A 124 -3.03 -2.29 -4.89
CA ASP A 124 -2.48 -1.14 -5.59
C ASP A 124 -1.29 -0.52 -4.86
N VAL A 125 -1.22 -0.63 -3.55
CA VAL A 125 -0.16 -0.07 -2.72
C VAL A 125 0.07 -0.94 -1.48
N VAL A 126 1.32 -1.04 -1.02
CA VAL A 126 1.65 -1.70 0.25
C VAL A 126 2.44 -0.78 1.17
N THR A 127 2.31 -0.98 2.48
CA THR A 127 3.34 -0.53 3.42
C THR A 127 4.34 -1.64 3.65
N MET A 128 5.61 -1.27 3.74
CA MET A 128 6.71 -2.12 4.20
C MET A 128 7.38 -1.55 5.45
N ALA A 129 6.78 -0.53 6.08
CA ALA A 129 7.20 -0.04 7.38
C ALA A 129 6.70 -0.99 8.47
N ASN A 130 7.45 -2.03 8.75
CA ASN A 130 7.16 -3.05 9.77
C ASN A 130 8.47 -3.63 10.31
N ASN A 131 8.40 -4.50 11.30
CA ASN A 131 9.56 -5.15 11.90
C ASN A 131 10.21 -6.21 11.00
N HIS A 132 9.70 -6.45 9.79
CA HIS A 132 10.26 -7.39 8.80
C HIS A 132 10.73 -6.73 7.50
N GLY A 133 10.50 -5.43 7.34
CA GLY A 133 10.89 -4.69 6.13
C GLY A 133 12.40 -4.65 5.84
N MET A 134 13.24 -4.86 6.88
CA MET A 134 14.69 -4.89 6.79
C MET A 134 15.32 -6.18 7.33
N ASP A 135 14.60 -7.28 7.35
CA ASP A 135 15.08 -8.58 7.85
C ASP A 135 16.36 -9.09 7.18
N TYR A 136 16.69 -8.58 6.02
CA TYR A 136 17.94 -8.86 5.28
C TYR A 136 18.83 -7.61 5.15
N GLY A 137 18.76 -6.71 6.14
CA GLY A 137 19.60 -5.51 6.25
C GLY A 137 19.44 -4.55 5.08
N ASP A 138 20.47 -3.76 4.85
CA ASP A 138 20.49 -2.76 3.76
C ASP A 138 20.35 -3.42 2.38
N THR A 139 20.94 -4.59 2.17
CA THR A 139 20.77 -5.33 0.90
C THR A 139 19.30 -5.63 0.65
N GLY A 140 18.58 -6.20 1.63
CA GLY A 140 17.16 -6.50 1.50
C GLY A 140 16.30 -5.27 1.27
N LEU A 141 16.64 -4.13 1.91
CA LEU A 141 15.96 -2.87 1.69
C LEU A 141 16.17 -2.33 0.28
N GLN A 142 17.43 -2.29 -0.20
CA GLN A 142 17.74 -1.81 -1.55
C GLN A 142 17.10 -2.69 -2.63
N ASP A 143 17.13 -4.01 -2.45
CA ASP A 143 16.45 -4.96 -3.34
C ASP A 143 14.94 -4.73 -3.36
N SER A 144 14.32 -4.50 -2.20
CA SER A 144 12.88 -4.21 -2.09
C SER A 144 12.51 -2.92 -2.85
N LEU A 145 13.30 -1.86 -2.69
CA LEU A 145 13.12 -0.59 -3.42
C LEU A 145 13.30 -0.77 -4.93
N ALA A 146 14.32 -1.54 -5.35
CA ALA A 146 14.58 -1.82 -6.75
C ALA A 146 13.46 -2.69 -7.37
N ALA A 147 13.03 -3.74 -6.69
CA ALA A 147 11.95 -4.62 -7.14
C ALA A 147 10.61 -3.88 -7.27
N SER A 148 10.27 -3.03 -6.28
CA SER A 148 9.09 -2.15 -6.33
C SER A 148 9.14 -1.24 -7.56
N LYS A 149 10.28 -0.58 -7.79
CA LYS A 149 10.48 0.29 -8.96
C LYS A 149 10.36 -0.47 -10.27
N GLN A 150 10.97 -1.64 -10.38
CA GLN A 150 10.92 -2.49 -11.57
C GLN A 150 9.50 -2.99 -11.86
N ALA A 151 8.75 -3.36 -10.82
CA ALA A 151 7.36 -3.78 -10.95
C ALA A 151 6.40 -2.62 -11.23
N GLY A 152 6.84 -1.36 -11.07
CA GLY A 152 5.95 -0.18 -11.07
C GLY A 152 4.90 -0.27 -9.98
N PHE A 153 5.25 -0.85 -8.82
CA PHE A 153 4.32 -1.12 -7.72
C PHE A 153 4.58 -0.15 -6.54
N PRO A 154 3.60 0.65 -6.14
CA PRO A 154 3.77 1.63 -5.07
C PRO A 154 4.03 1.00 -3.70
N VAL A 155 5.08 1.45 -3.03
CA VAL A 155 5.45 1.06 -1.66
C VAL A 155 5.61 2.32 -0.82
N VAL A 156 5.12 2.30 0.41
CA VAL A 156 5.30 3.36 1.41
C VAL A 156 6.01 2.82 2.65
N GLY A 157 6.62 3.73 3.39
CA GLY A 157 7.21 3.41 4.68
C GLY A 157 8.67 2.95 4.66
N ILE A 158 9.28 2.81 3.48
CA ILE A 158 10.72 2.51 3.30
C ILE A 158 11.36 3.52 2.35
N GLY A 159 12.65 3.75 2.47
CA GLY A 159 13.35 4.68 1.58
C GLY A 159 14.85 4.72 1.77
N ARG A 160 15.56 5.34 0.82
CA ARG A 160 17.02 5.55 0.86
C ARG A 160 17.46 6.61 1.88
N ASN A 161 16.49 7.34 2.39
CA ASN A 161 16.62 8.31 3.48
C ASN A 161 15.23 8.58 4.08
N ALA A 162 15.15 9.35 5.15
CA ALA A 162 13.89 9.66 5.80
C ALA A 162 12.92 10.46 4.89
N GLY A 163 13.44 11.34 4.03
CA GLY A 163 12.61 12.06 3.06
C GLY A 163 11.86 11.12 2.10
N GLU A 164 12.45 9.98 1.75
CA GLU A 164 11.80 8.94 0.96
C GLU A 164 10.90 8.04 1.82
N ALA A 165 11.40 7.55 2.96
CA ALA A 165 10.68 6.62 3.82
C ALA A 165 9.33 7.19 4.31
N TYR A 166 9.30 8.47 4.68
CA TYR A 166 8.08 9.14 5.12
C TYR A 166 7.27 9.78 3.98
N ARG A 167 7.71 9.64 2.72
CA ARG A 167 7.02 10.25 1.58
C ARG A 167 5.65 9.59 1.37
N PRO A 168 4.55 10.37 1.35
CA PRO A 168 3.26 9.83 1.00
C PRO A 168 3.21 9.32 -0.44
N TYR A 169 2.61 8.17 -0.68
CA TYR A 169 2.13 7.81 -2.01
C TYR A 169 0.91 8.68 -2.33
N LYS A 170 0.95 9.41 -3.44
CA LYS A 170 -0.11 10.30 -3.89
C LYS A 170 -0.76 9.75 -5.14
N VAL A 171 -2.07 9.59 -5.10
CA VAL A 171 -2.88 9.07 -6.21
C VAL A 171 -4.19 9.84 -6.32
N THR A 172 -4.73 9.94 -7.52
CA THR A 172 -6.07 10.50 -7.74
C THR A 172 -7.07 9.38 -7.94
N VAL A 173 -8.08 9.31 -7.08
CA VAL A 173 -9.15 8.33 -7.12
C VAL A 173 -10.48 9.06 -7.31
N LYS A 174 -11.17 8.82 -8.41
CA LYS A 174 -12.45 9.49 -8.76
C LYS A 174 -12.42 11.01 -8.55
N GLY A 175 -11.31 11.65 -8.97
CA GLY A 175 -11.09 13.08 -8.87
C GLY A 175 -10.60 13.57 -7.51
N ALA A 176 -10.56 12.74 -6.49
CA ALA A 176 -10.03 13.09 -5.17
C ALA A 176 -8.52 12.78 -5.08
N ARG A 177 -7.75 13.70 -4.53
CA ARG A 177 -6.33 13.52 -4.23
C ARG A 177 -6.20 12.74 -2.93
N VAL A 178 -5.63 11.55 -2.99
CA VAL A 178 -5.42 10.67 -1.84
C VAL A 178 -3.93 10.61 -1.52
N ALA A 179 -3.57 10.74 -0.25
CA ALA A 179 -2.22 10.54 0.26
C ALA A 179 -2.21 9.34 1.21
N VAL A 180 -1.34 8.36 0.95
CA VAL A 180 -1.14 7.17 1.78
C VAL A 180 0.25 7.23 2.41
N ILE A 181 0.33 7.09 3.73
CA ILE A 181 1.55 7.13 4.53
C ILE A 181 1.70 5.80 5.25
N GLY A 182 2.90 5.21 5.24
CA GLY A 182 3.24 4.02 6.03
C GLY A 182 4.26 4.36 7.11
N ALA A 183 4.11 3.82 8.33
CA ALA A 183 5.10 3.92 9.39
C ALA A 183 5.01 2.75 10.38
N THR A 184 6.10 2.46 11.10
CA THR A 184 6.14 1.41 12.12
C THR A 184 6.50 1.95 13.50
N GLN A 185 5.77 1.48 14.50
CA GLN A 185 6.10 1.66 15.92
C GLN A 185 6.86 0.45 16.47
N VAL A 186 6.87 -0.65 15.71
CA VAL A 186 7.49 -1.91 16.09
C VAL A 186 8.82 -2.07 15.38
N LEU A 187 9.87 -1.99 16.16
CA LEU A 187 11.25 -2.32 15.80
C LEU A 187 11.88 -2.97 17.04
N ASP A 188 12.61 -4.05 16.85
CA ASP A 188 13.39 -4.69 17.90
C ASP A 188 14.36 -3.65 18.52
N ASP A 189 14.45 -3.60 19.84
CA ASP A 189 15.16 -2.52 20.55
C ASP A 189 16.61 -2.34 20.09
N ASN A 190 17.30 -3.43 19.78
CA ASN A 190 18.66 -3.44 19.25
C ASN A 190 18.76 -3.00 17.77
N LEU A 191 17.63 -2.90 17.05
CA LEU A 191 17.57 -2.55 15.64
C LEU A 191 16.95 -1.18 15.38
N VAL A 192 16.38 -0.52 16.40
CA VAL A 192 15.70 0.78 16.26
C VAL A 192 16.58 1.79 15.55
N GLU A 193 17.81 1.97 16.04
CA GLU A 193 18.75 2.94 15.44
C GLU A 193 19.19 2.50 14.05
N ALA A 194 19.55 1.22 13.88
CA ALA A 194 20.01 0.68 12.61
C ALA A 194 18.96 0.77 11.50
N TRP A 195 17.70 0.51 11.81
CA TRP A 195 16.62 0.38 10.82
C TRP A 195 15.78 1.64 10.62
N THR A 196 15.84 2.61 11.55
CA THR A 196 15.14 3.89 11.36
C THR A 196 15.84 4.71 10.28
N ALA A 197 15.10 5.15 9.27
CA ALA A 197 15.59 6.06 8.25
C ALA A 197 15.96 7.42 8.84
N THR A 198 17.12 7.94 8.45
CA THR A 198 17.56 9.32 8.75
C THR A 198 17.73 10.10 7.45
N ASP A 199 18.04 11.39 7.52
CA ASP A 199 18.24 12.18 6.31
C ASP A 199 19.47 11.70 5.50
N ALA A 200 20.42 11.00 6.16
CA ALA A 200 21.64 10.46 5.56
C ALA A 200 21.65 8.93 5.42
N LYS A 201 20.63 8.22 5.93
CA LYS A 201 20.62 6.75 5.99
C LYS A 201 19.28 6.18 5.52
N ALA A 202 19.38 5.12 4.71
CA ALA A 202 18.23 4.31 4.31
C ALA A 202 17.58 3.60 5.50
N GLY A 203 16.28 3.28 5.39
CA GLY A 203 15.57 2.59 6.45
C GLY A 203 14.06 2.73 6.36
N LEU A 204 13.43 2.50 7.51
CA LEU A 204 11.99 2.50 7.70
C LEU A 204 11.51 3.84 8.28
N ALA A 205 10.29 4.24 7.91
CA ALA A 205 9.59 5.35 8.56
C ALA A 205 9.15 4.90 9.97
N SER A 206 9.81 5.43 10.99
CA SER A 206 9.54 5.06 12.39
C SER A 206 8.44 5.93 13.01
N ALA A 207 7.36 5.31 13.45
CA ALA A 207 6.31 5.95 14.26
C ALA A 207 6.72 6.12 15.74
N LYS A 208 7.88 5.58 16.19
CA LYS A 208 8.50 5.93 17.47
C LYS A 208 8.87 7.43 17.51
N ASN A 209 9.13 8.05 16.34
CA ASN A 209 9.24 9.50 16.19
C ASN A 209 7.86 10.10 15.84
N ALA A 210 6.92 10.07 16.77
CA ALA A 210 5.58 10.59 16.58
C ALA A 210 5.52 12.05 16.08
N PRO A 211 6.33 13.00 16.59
CA PRO A 211 6.33 14.38 16.06
C PRO A 211 6.63 14.47 14.57
N ARG A 212 7.59 13.68 14.05
CA ARG A 212 7.89 13.66 12.61
C ARG A 212 6.71 13.12 11.81
N LEU A 213 6.11 12.03 12.23
CA LEU A 213 4.95 11.45 11.56
C LEU A 213 3.76 12.42 11.56
N VAL A 214 3.49 13.10 12.67
CA VAL A 214 2.46 14.15 12.79
C VAL A 214 2.71 15.26 11.78
N GLN A 215 3.95 15.76 11.65
CA GLN A 215 4.30 16.79 10.65
C GLN A 215 4.05 16.30 9.22
N VAL A 216 4.38 15.05 8.91
CA VAL A 216 4.13 14.45 7.59
C VAL A 216 2.62 14.42 7.29
N VAL A 217 1.80 14.01 8.26
CA VAL A 217 0.32 14.02 8.12
C VAL A 217 -0.21 15.43 7.92
N GLN A 218 0.25 16.39 8.70
CA GLN A 218 -0.15 17.80 8.56
C GLN A 218 0.23 18.38 7.18
N GLN A 219 1.41 18.03 6.67
CA GLN A 219 1.81 18.44 5.33
C GLN A 219 0.98 17.76 4.25
N ALA A 220 0.76 16.45 4.36
CA ALA A 220 -0.09 15.71 3.44
C ALA A 220 -1.53 16.28 3.39
N ARG A 221 -2.07 16.69 4.55
CA ARG A 221 -3.40 17.31 4.64
C ARG A 221 -3.55 18.60 3.84
N LYS A 222 -2.49 19.38 3.68
CA LYS A 222 -2.51 20.62 2.86
C LYS A 222 -2.63 20.31 1.36
N GLU A 223 -2.17 19.12 0.95
CA GLU A 223 -2.01 18.77 -0.47
C GLU A 223 -3.04 17.74 -0.95
N ALA A 224 -3.64 16.97 -0.03
CA ALA A 224 -4.57 15.88 -0.35
C ALA A 224 -5.98 16.14 0.17
N ASP A 225 -6.97 15.58 -0.50
CA ASP A 225 -8.38 15.63 -0.09
C ASP A 225 -8.70 14.54 0.95
N VAL A 226 -7.96 13.41 0.90
CA VAL A 226 -8.03 12.31 1.85
C VAL A 226 -6.62 11.90 2.25
N VAL A 227 -6.37 11.74 3.56
CA VAL A 227 -5.09 11.30 4.13
C VAL A 227 -5.30 10.00 4.90
N ILE A 228 -4.54 8.98 4.53
CA ILE A 228 -4.56 7.64 5.12
C ILE A 228 -3.21 7.37 5.75
N VAL A 229 -3.19 6.85 6.97
CA VAL A 229 -1.99 6.40 7.65
C VAL A 229 -2.12 4.90 7.93
N ASN A 230 -1.20 4.11 7.41
CA ASN A 230 -1.08 2.70 7.74
C ASN A 230 0.04 2.52 8.76
N LEU A 231 -0.26 1.85 9.88
CA LEU A 231 0.65 1.70 11.00
C LEU A 231 0.88 0.22 11.35
N HIS A 232 2.14 -0.14 11.46
CA HIS A 232 2.54 -1.38 12.08
C HIS A 232 2.85 -1.11 13.56
N TRP A 233 1.94 -1.53 14.47
CA TRP A 233 1.94 -1.10 15.87
C TRP A 233 1.22 -2.06 16.83
N GLY A 234 1.36 -1.79 18.10
CA GLY A 234 0.64 -2.52 19.15
C GLY A 234 1.47 -3.64 19.76
N GLN A 235 0.78 -4.65 20.28
CA GLN A 235 1.36 -5.82 20.93
C GLN A 235 0.79 -7.09 20.30
N GLU A 236 1.65 -8.02 19.97
CA GLU A 236 1.25 -9.31 19.43
C GLU A 236 0.25 -10.03 20.32
N ARG A 237 -0.74 -10.67 19.69
CA ARG A 237 -1.82 -11.46 20.33
C ARG A 237 -2.69 -10.69 21.33
N ASN A 238 -2.58 -9.36 21.38
CA ASN A 238 -3.45 -8.52 22.18
C ASN A 238 -4.58 -7.94 21.31
N SER A 239 -5.82 -8.40 21.53
CA SER A 239 -6.99 -7.92 20.79
C SER A 239 -7.47 -6.53 21.24
N CYS A 240 -6.96 -5.99 22.34
CA CYS A 240 -7.28 -4.64 22.82
C CYS A 240 -6.21 -3.64 22.41
N ALA A 241 -6.63 -2.47 21.96
CA ALA A 241 -5.70 -1.39 21.64
C ALA A 241 -4.90 -0.95 22.88
N THR A 242 -3.58 -0.90 22.76
CA THR A 242 -2.69 -0.43 23.82
C THR A 242 -2.85 1.07 24.07
N PRO A 243 -2.48 1.59 25.25
CA PRO A 243 -2.48 3.04 25.49
C PRO A 243 -1.66 3.83 24.47
N VAL A 244 -0.53 3.28 24.01
CA VAL A 244 0.36 3.92 23.04
C VAL A 244 -0.32 4.00 21.66
N GLN A 245 -1.02 2.95 21.22
CA GLN A 245 -1.82 2.98 19.99
C GLN A 245 -2.90 4.06 20.08
N ARG A 246 -3.68 4.12 21.18
CA ARG A 246 -4.74 5.12 21.35
C ARG A 246 -4.21 6.56 21.35
N GLN A 247 -3.10 6.81 22.03
CA GLN A 247 -2.47 8.12 22.06
C GLN A 247 -2.01 8.56 20.65
N LEU A 248 -1.33 7.69 19.93
CA LEU A 248 -0.86 8.01 18.57
C LEU A 248 -2.02 8.18 17.59
N ALA A 249 -3.08 7.34 17.69
CA ALA A 249 -4.29 7.49 16.90
C ALA A 249 -4.93 8.88 17.08
N ALA A 250 -5.04 9.33 18.33
CA ALA A 250 -5.58 10.65 18.63
C ALA A 250 -4.74 11.79 18.05
N GLN A 251 -3.39 11.70 18.14
CA GLN A 251 -2.47 12.70 17.58
C GLN A 251 -2.57 12.77 16.05
N LEU A 252 -2.66 11.62 15.37
CA LEU A 252 -2.76 11.57 13.91
C LEU A 252 -4.13 12.03 13.41
N ALA A 253 -5.21 11.71 14.16
CA ALA A 253 -6.54 12.24 13.86
C ALA A 253 -6.57 13.77 13.96
N ASP A 254 -5.98 14.34 15.02
CA ASP A 254 -5.85 15.79 15.21
C ASP A 254 -4.94 16.43 14.15
N ALA A 255 -3.92 15.73 13.67
CA ALA A 255 -3.05 16.16 12.58
C ALA A 255 -3.74 16.18 11.20
N GLY A 256 -4.89 15.54 11.05
CA GLY A 256 -5.69 15.56 9.83
C GLY A 256 -5.72 14.25 9.04
N ALA A 257 -5.30 13.13 9.62
CA ALA A 257 -5.57 11.81 9.03
C ALA A 257 -7.08 11.56 8.99
N ASP A 258 -7.61 11.06 7.88
CA ASP A 258 -9.03 10.71 7.73
C ASP A 258 -9.28 9.24 8.09
N ALA A 259 -8.28 8.39 7.82
CA ALA A 259 -8.27 7.00 8.24
C ALA A 259 -6.89 6.59 8.75
N ILE A 260 -6.86 5.82 9.85
CA ILE A 260 -5.68 5.20 10.44
C ILE A 260 -5.97 3.70 10.49
N VAL A 261 -5.13 2.89 9.84
CA VAL A 261 -5.33 1.45 9.72
C VAL A 261 -4.10 0.71 10.21
N GLY A 262 -4.29 -0.20 11.16
CA GLY A 262 -3.23 -0.87 11.88
C GLY A 262 -3.02 -2.34 11.52
N SER A 263 -1.81 -2.83 11.78
CA SER A 263 -1.34 -4.20 11.64
C SER A 263 -0.36 -4.56 12.77
N HIS A 264 0.29 -5.71 12.75
CA HIS A 264 1.25 -6.25 13.72
C HIS A 264 0.66 -7.15 14.81
N ALA A 265 -0.46 -6.83 15.40
CA ALA A 265 -0.95 -7.61 16.55
C ALA A 265 -1.22 -9.10 16.22
N HIS A 266 -1.24 -9.47 14.93
CA HIS A 266 -1.55 -10.79 14.39
C HIS A 266 -2.90 -11.35 14.82
N VAL A 267 -3.72 -10.51 15.46
CA VAL A 267 -5.13 -10.73 15.80
C VAL A 267 -5.94 -9.50 15.43
N LEU A 268 -7.24 -9.68 15.28
CA LEU A 268 -8.13 -8.55 15.04
C LEU A 268 -8.21 -7.65 16.28
N GLN A 269 -8.14 -6.35 16.06
CA GLN A 269 -8.43 -5.31 17.02
C GLN A 269 -9.64 -4.49 16.57
N ALA A 270 -10.12 -3.60 17.43
CA ALA A 270 -11.29 -2.79 17.16
C ALA A 270 -11.14 -1.85 15.97
N GLY A 271 -12.24 -1.64 15.24
CA GLY A 271 -12.39 -0.58 14.26
C GLY A 271 -13.61 0.30 14.54
N GLY A 272 -13.46 1.60 14.32
CA GLY A 272 -14.54 2.57 14.55
C GLY A 272 -14.07 4.03 14.40
N TYR A 273 -14.87 4.96 14.91
CA TYR A 273 -14.63 6.40 14.77
C TYR A 273 -14.07 7.01 16.07
N LEU A 274 -12.99 7.76 15.90
CA LEU A 274 -12.33 8.57 16.93
C LEU A 274 -12.27 10.02 16.41
N LYS A 275 -12.86 10.98 17.14
CA LYS A 275 -12.87 12.41 16.75
C LYS A 275 -13.33 12.65 15.29
N GLY A 276 -14.32 11.89 14.82
CA GLY A 276 -14.80 11.97 13.43
C GLY A 276 -13.88 11.36 12.37
N LYS A 277 -12.78 10.71 12.76
CA LYS A 277 -11.87 9.98 11.89
C LYS A 277 -12.03 8.48 12.08
N TYR A 278 -11.74 7.68 11.06
CA TYR A 278 -11.83 6.23 11.20
C TYR A 278 -10.50 5.65 11.68
N VAL A 279 -10.54 4.83 12.72
CA VAL A 279 -9.37 4.11 13.23
C VAL A 279 -9.69 2.62 13.27
N HIS A 280 -8.85 1.81 12.65
CA HIS A 280 -8.81 0.36 12.83
C HIS A 280 -7.48 -0.01 13.46
N TYR A 281 -7.50 -0.50 14.69
CA TYR A 281 -6.26 -0.72 15.45
C TYR A 281 -5.44 -1.90 14.94
N GLY A 282 -6.06 -2.99 14.47
CA GLY A 282 -5.34 -4.14 13.94
C GLY A 282 -6.20 -5.02 13.04
N LEU A 283 -5.78 -5.23 11.79
CA LEU A 283 -6.46 -6.08 10.81
C LEU A 283 -6.08 -7.57 10.92
N GLY A 284 -5.12 -7.90 11.82
CA GLY A 284 -4.63 -9.28 12.00
C GLY A 284 -3.85 -9.80 10.80
N ASN A 285 -3.63 -11.11 10.79
CA ASN A 285 -3.02 -11.81 9.67
C ASN A 285 -3.92 -11.80 8.43
N PHE A 286 -3.29 -11.85 7.25
CA PHE A 286 -4.01 -11.93 5.99
C PHE A 286 -3.50 -13.10 5.12
N VAL A 287 -2.43 -12.92 4.35
CA VAL A 287 -1.73 -14.06 3.73
C VAL A 287 -0.58 -14.40 4.66
N PHE A 288 -0.76 -15.42 5.51
CA PHE A 288 0.11 -15.64 6.64
C PHE A 288 0.14 -17.14 7.03
N TYR A 289 1.34 -17.73 7.13
CA TYR A 289 1.50 -19.12 7.55
C TYR A 289 1.22 -19.29 9.06
N ASN A 290 1.06 -20.54 9.51
CA ASN A 290 0.87 -20.88 10.93
C ASN A 290 -0.25 -20.10 11.66
N SER A 291 -1.27 -19.64 10.94
CA SER A 291 -2.42 -18.97 11.54
C SER A 291 -3.40 -19.98 12.10
N ASN A 292 -3.74 -19.86 13.39
CA ASN A 292 -4.70 -20.73 14.08
C ASN A 292 -5.47 -19.96 15.14
N GLY A 293 -6.64 -20.46 15.56
CA GLY A 293 -7.45 -19.80 16.57
C GLY A 293 -7.67 -18.31 16.27
N PRO A 294 -7.41 -17.40 17.23
CA PRO A 294 -7.58 -15.96 17.02
C PRO A 294 -6.71 -15.38 15.89
N THR A 295 -5.51 -15.95 15.64
CA THR A 295 -4.63 -15.47 14.58
C THR A 295 -5.07 -15.90 13.18
N ALA A 296 -6.01 -16.86 13.07
CA ALA A 296 -6.64 -17.23 11.81
C ALA A 296 -7.85 -16.35 11.46
N GLN A 297 -8.36 -15.54 12.39
CA GLN A 297 -9.42 -14.58 12.11
C GLN A 297 -8.88 -13.46 11.23
N SER A 298 -9.53 -13.22 10.11
CA SER A 298 -9.09 -12.30 9.06
C SER A 298 -10.29 -11.65 8.36
N GLY A 299 -10.02 -10.81 7.39
CA GLY A 299 -11.06 -10.22 6.54
C GLY A 299 -10.57 -9.01 5.78
N VAL A 300 -11.45 -8.42 5.00
CA VAL A 300 -11.19 -7.18 4.26
C VAL A 300 -12.05 -6.06 4.84
N LEU A 301 -11.39 -4.97 5.22
CA LEU A 301 -12.04 -3.73 5.62
C LEU A 301 -12.20 -2.85 4.38
N THR A 302 -13.42 -2.50 4.02
CA THR A 302 -13.70 -1.55 2.95
C THR A 302 -14.25 -0.25 3.53
N LEU A 303 -13.52 0.84 3.34
CA LEU A 303 -13.93 2.19 3.75
C LEU A 303 -14.46 2.95 2.54
N THR A 304 -15.64 3.57 2.69
CA THR A 304 -16.17 4.52 1.69
C THR A 304 -15.83 5.93 2.12
N PHE A 305 -15.17 6.68 1.25
CA PHE A 305 -14.79 8.06 1.45
C PHE A 305 -15.67 9.00 0.63
N ASP A 306 -16.15 10.06 1.27
CA ASP A 306 -16.68 11.24 0.58
C ASP A 306 -15.69 12.41 0.72
N PRO A 307 -14.94 12.76 -0.32
CA PRO A 307 -13.95 13.82 -0.26
C PRO A 307 -14.54 15.21 -0.06
N LYS A 308 -15.86 15.38 -0.24
CA LYS A 308 -16.58 16.64 -0.02
C LYS A 308 -17.10 16.78 1.42
N ALA A 309 -17.18 15.71 2.16
CA ALA A 309 -17.65 15.76 3.55
C ALA A 309 -16.69 16.57 4.42
N LYS A 310 -17.24 17.51 5.21
CA LYS A 310 -16.43 18.46 6.01
C LYS A 310 -15.93 17.85 7.31
N ALA A 311 -16.80 17.14 8.03
CA ALA A 311 -16.51 16.62 9.38
C ALA A 311 -15.88 15.22 9.34
N THR A 312 -16.54 14.29 8.68
CA THR A 312 -16.13 12.87 8.62
C THR A 312 -16.10 12.41 7.18
N ARG A 313 -14.90 12.18 6.63
CA ARG A 313 -14.74 11.73 5.23
C ARG A 313 -15.03 10.26 5.05
N VAL A 314 -14.81 9.43 6.06
CA VAL A 314 -15.18 8.01 6.02
C VAL A 314 -16.67 7.90 6.37
N THR A 315 -17.50 7.69 5.37
CA THR A 315 -18.98 7.66 5.51
C THR A 315 -19.53 6.27 5.77
N LYS A 316 -18.78 5.23 5.40
CA LYS A 316 -19.12 3.82 5.65
C LYS A 316 -17.85 3.02 5.90
N ALA A 317 -17.93 2.09 6.84
CA ALA A 317 -16.93 1.06 7.09
C ALA A 317 -17.62 -0.30 7.00
N ASP A 318 -17.14 -1.18 6.15
CA ASP A 318 -17.68 -2.51 5.92
C ASP A 318 -16.59 -3.55 6.16
N TRP A 319 -16.89 -4.52 7.03
CA TRP A 319 -15.98 -5.62 7.33
C TRP A 319 -16.50 -6.91 6.70
N ALA A 320 -15.74 -7.45 5.77
CA ALA A 320 -15.99 -8.74 5.14
C ALA A 320 -15.11 -9.81 5.79
N PRO A 321 -15.63 -10.58 6.76
CA PRO A 321 -14.85 -11.54 7.52
C PRO A 321 -14.37 -12.71 6.69
N ALA A 322 -13.20 -13.23 7.03
CA ALA A 322 -12.58 -14.42 6.48
C ALA A 322 -11.90 -15.25 7.58
N VAL A 323 -11.55 -16.48 7.28
CA VAL A 323 -10.69 -17.33 8.11
C VAL A 323 -9.51 -17.79 7.27
N ILE A 324 -8.30 -17.73 7.84
CA ILE A 324 -7.09 -18.23 7.16
C ILE A 324 -7.08 -19.75 7.21
N SER A 325 -6.97 -20.36 6.03
CA SER A 325 -6.80 -21.81 5.85
C SER A 325 -5.76 -22.05 4.76
N GLY A 326 -4.75 -22.89 5.05
CA GLY A 326 -3.60 -23.06 4.15
C GLY A 326 -2.88 -21.75 3.84
N GLY A 327 -2.75 -20.87 4.86
CA GLY A 327 -2.09 -19.57 4.77
C GLY A 327 -2.83 -18.49 4.00
N VAL A 328 -4.06 -18.73 3.51
CA VAL A 328 -4.82 -17.79 2.66
C VAL A 328 -6.21 -17.55 3.22
N PRO A 329 -6.70 -16.29 3.29
CA PRO A 329 -8.03 -16.00 3.78
C PRO A 329 -9.13 -16.61 2.90
N GLN A 330 -10.04 -17.35 3.52
CA GLN A 330 -11.25 -17.88 2.92
C GLN A 330 -12.44 -17.04 3.37
N PRO A 331 -13.16 -16.37 2.48
CA PRO A 331 -14.31 -15.54 2.84
C PRO A 331 -15.38 -16.34 3.59
N LEU A 332 -15.87 -15.79 4.71
CA LEU A 332 -17.01 -16.33 5.43
C LEU A 332 -18.32 -15.82 4.86
N THR A 333 -19.36 -16.67 4.86
CA THR A 333 -20.70 -16.34 4.39
C THR A 333 -21.76 -16.75 5.40
N GLY A 334 -22.99 -16.28 5.22
CA GLY A 334 -24.16 -16.69 6.04
C GLY A 334 -23.94 -16.46 7.54
N THR A 335 -24.34 -17.42 8.34
CA THR A 335 -24.30 -17.35 9.82
C THR A 335 -22.88 -17.18 10.36
N LEU A 336 -21.88 -17.83 9.74
CA LEU A 336 -20.49 -17.70 10.16
C LEU A 336 -19.97 -16.27 9.98
N ALA A 337 -20.31 -15.64 8.86
CA ALA A 337 -19.94 -14.24 8.63
C ALA A 337 -20.60 -13.30 9.64
N GLN A 338 -21.88 -13.55 9.99
CA GLN A 338 -22.60 -12.74 10.98
C GLN A 338 -21.98 -12.89 12.38
N GLN A 339 -21.65 -14.11 12.78
CA GLN A 339 -20.98 -14.37 14.06
C GLN A 339 -19.61 -13.68 14.13
N ALA A 340 -18.81 -13.79 13.09
CA ALA A 340 -17.50 -13.15 13.02
C ALA A 340 -17.62 -11.60 13.08
N ARG A 341 -18.61 -11.01 12.43
CA ARG A 341 -18.89 -9.55 12.51
C ARG A 341 -19.25 -9.15 13.95
N THR A 342 -20.14 -9.89 14.61
CA THR A 342 -20.54 -9.61 15.99
C THR A 342 -19.35 -9.69 16.95
N GLN A 343 -18.48 -10.70 16.78
CA GLN A 343 -17.25 -10.83 17.57
C GLN A 343 -16.32 -9.63 17.36
N TRP A 344 -16.06 -9.27 16.09
CA TRP A 344 -15.23 -8.12 15.77
C TRP A 344 -15.82 -6.80 16.31
N GLU A 345 -17.11 -6.60 16.19
CA GLU A 345 -17.81 -5.41 16.76
C GLU A 345 -17.66 -5.32 18.27
N GLY A 346 -17.66 -6.46 18.96
CA GLY A 346 -17.44 -6.58 20.40
C GLY A 346 -16.07 -6.09 20.85
N LEU A 347 -15.04 -6.08 19.98
CA LEU A 347 -13.69 -5.58 20.30
C LEU A 347 -13.69 -4.08 20.66
N ARG A 348 -14.71 -3.31 20.27
CA ARG A 348 -14.85 -1.92 20.68
C ARG A 348 -14.99 -1.73 22.19
N ASN A 349 -15.36 -2.78 22.92
CA ASN A 349 -15.48 -2.73 24.40
C ASN A 349 -14.12 -2.48 25.11
N CYS A 350 -12.99 -2.73 24.41
CA CYS A 350 -11.66 -2.43 24.96
C CYS A 350 -10.86 -1.44 24.06
N ALA A 351 -11.59 -0.54 23.40
CA ALA A 351 -11.01 0.52 22.60
C ALA A 351 -11.79 1.83 22.79
N ASP A 352 -11.19 2.93 22.36
CA ASP A 352 -11.74 4.29 22.47
C ASP A 352 -12.46 4.75 21.18
N VAL A 353 -12.91 3.81 20.36
CA VAL A 353 -13.60 4.09 19.10
C VAL A 353 -15.10 3.79 19.18
N LYS A 354 -15.89 4.54 18.44
CA LYS A 354 -17.34 4.40 18.36
C LYS A 354 -17.77 3.75 17.05
N ALA A 355 -18.89 3.04 17.05
CA ALA A 355 -19.44 2.40 15.85
C ALA A 355 -19.85 3.40 14.76
N ARG A 356 -20.21 4.63 15.16
CA ARG A 356 -20.65 5.70 14.25
C ARG A 356 -19.87 6.98 14.53
N PRO A 357 -19.69 7.86 13.54
CA PRO A 357 -19.15 9.19 13.79
C PRO A 357 -20.07 9.96 14.74
N ALA A 358 -19.46 10.82 15.57
CA ALA A 358 -20.19 11.72 16.46
C ALA A 358 -20.74 12.90 15.69
#